data_2822d88c4ca02de2d4bb981e09ca4b01
#
_entry.id   2822d88c4ca02de2d4bb981e09ca4b01
#
_cell.length_a   1.000
_cell.length_b   1.000
_cell.length_c   1.000
_cell.angle_alpha   90.00
_cell.angle_beta   90.00
_cell.angle_gamma   90.00
#
_symmetry.space_group_name_H-M   'P 1'
#
loop_
_entity.id
_entity.type
_entity.pdbx_description
1 polymer ?
#
loop_
_entity_poly.entity_id
_entity_poly.type
_entity_poly.pdbx_seq_one_letter_code
_entity_poly.pdbx_strand_id
1 'polypeptide(L)'
;MQISWSLCFCIGTNQVNLTAAQTRGIPVFNAPFSNTRSVAELVLGETLLLLRGIPEKSAKAHRGEWFKSAVGSVEARGKVLGIIGYGHIGMQL
;
A
#
# COMPACT_ATOMS: atom_id res chain seq x y z
N MET A 1 -17.21 12.39 35.36
CA MET A 1 -17.50 12.38 33.92
C MET A 1 -16.40 11.57 33.24
N GLN A 2 -16.70 10.40 32.70
CA GLN A 2 -15.71 9.58 32.00
C GLN A 2 -15.69 10.03 30.54
N ILE A 3 -14.56 10.57 30.08
CA ILE A 3 -14.37 10.97 28.69
C ILE A 3 -13.84 9.73 27.94
N SER A 4 -14.61 9.20 27.01
CA SER A 4 -14.18 8.11 26.13
C SER A 4 -13.85 8.67 24.75
N TRP A 5 -12.77 8.20 24.15
CA TRP A 5 -12.36 8.54 22.80
C TRP A 5 -11.82 7.28 22.09
N SER A 6 -11.82 7.26 20.78
CA SER A 6 -11.30 6.17 19.97
C SER A 6 -10.22 6.66 19.02
N LEU A 7 -9.13 5.94 18.94
CA LEU A 7 -8.01 6.23 18.05
C LEU A 7 -7.77 5.07 17.09
N CYS A 8 -7.87 5.35 15.79
CA CYS A 8 -7.52 4.41 14.72
C CYS A 8 -6.10 4.73 14.21
N PHE A 9 -5.11 3.90 14.52
CA PHE A 9 -3.74 4.01 13.99
C PHE A 9 -3.65 3.58 12.52
N CYS A 10 -4.56 4.07 11.68
CA CYS A 10 -4.65 3.76 10.26
C CYS A 10 -5.30 4.90 9.49
N ILE A 11 -5.28 4.85 8.17
CA ILE A 11 -5.95 5.83 7.32
C ILE A 11 -7.46 5.64 7.35
N GLY A 12 -7.92 4.39 7.18
CA GLY A 12 -9.34 4.06 7.17
C GLY A 12 -9.95 4.03 8.58
N THR A 13 -11.26 4.24 8.66
CA THR A 13 -12.06 4.16 9.88
C THR A 13 -13.08 3.01 9.83
N ASN A 14 -12.95 2.11 8.84
CA ASN A 14 -13.86 1.00 8.60
C ASN A 14 -13.93 -0.04 9.73
N GLN A 15 -12.94 -0.04 10.67
CA GLN A 15 -12.98 -0.86 11.88
C GLN A 15 -13.88 -0.28 12.98
N VAL A 16 -14.36 0.95 12.82
CA VAL A 16 -15.18 1.65 13.82
C VAL A 16 -16.57 1.91 13.25
N ASN A 17 -17.59 1.60 14.02
CA ASN A 17 -18.94 2.00 13.68
C ASN A 17 -19.10 3.49 14.03
N LEU A 18 -18.91 4.35 13.03
CA LEU A 18 -18.97 5.82 13.20
C LEU A 18 -20.34 6.30 13.65
N THR A 19 -21.43 5.67 13.20
CA THR A 19 -22.79 6.02 13.62
C THR A 19 -23.01 5.73 15.10
N ALA A 20 -22.54 4.59 15.58
CA ALA A 20 -22.62 4.25 17.01
C ALA A 20 -21.74 5.16 17.86
N ALA A 21 -20.56 5.54 17.36
CA ALA A 21 -19.69 6.49 18.05
C ALA A 21 -20.34 7.87 18.16
N GLN A 22 -20.90 8.38 17.05
CA GLN A 22 -21.60 9.65 16.99
C GLN A 22 -22.78 9.69 17.97
N THR A 23 -23.63 8.65 17.99
CA THR A 23 -24.79 8.56 18.88
C THR A 23 -24.38 8.61 20.36
N ARG A 24 -23.18 8.12 20.68
CA ARG A 24 -22.64 8.11 22.06
C ARG A 24 -21.75 9.29 22.37
N GLY A 25 -21.59 10.25 21.44
CA GLY A 25 -20.72 11.40 21.61
C GLY A 25 -19.22 11.02 21.76
N ILE A 26 -18.79 9.90 21.15
CA ILE A 26 -17.41 9.44 21.21
C ILE A 26 -16.65 9.97 19.98
N PRO A 27 -15.67 10.86 20.12
CA PRO A 27 -14.85 11.33 19.02
C PRO A 27 -13.95 10.18 18.51
N VAL A 28 -13.81 10.07 17.18
CA VAL A 28 -12.96 9.10 16.51
C VAL A 28 -11.88 9.84 15.74
N PHE A 29 -10.63 9.50 16.00
CA PHE A 29 -9.46 10.08 15.33
C PHE A 29 -8.77 9.01 14.49
N ASN A 30 -8.25 9.39 13.35
CA ASN A 30 -7.43 8.53 12.48
C ASN A 30 -6.16 9.28 12.06
N ALA A 31 -5.26 8.58 11.36
CA ALA A 31 -4.00 9.13 10.85
C ALA A 31 -3.99 9.13 9.31
N PRO A 32 -4.76 10.01 8.65
CA PRO A 32 -5.10 9.90 7.22
C PRO A 32 -3.92 10.04 6.26
N PHE A 33 -2.77 10.58 6.71
CA PHE A 33 -1.61 10.85 5.86
C PHE A 33 -0.33 10.15 6.31
N SER A 34 -0.38 9.33 7.36
CA SER A 34 0.80 8.80 8.04
C SER A 34 1.65 7.87 7.20
N ASN A 35 1.08 7.16 6.23
CA ASN A 35 1.78 6.19 5.39
C ASN A 35 1.73 6.51 3.89
N THR A 36 1.28 7.70 3.50
CA THR A 36 1.09 8.07 2.08
C THR A 36 2.37 7.89 1.27
N ARG A 37 3.49 8.37 1.78
CA ARG A 37 4.79 8.27 1.12
C ARG A 37 5.31 6.84 1.06
N SER A 38 5.23 6.12 2.18
CA SER A 38 5.71 4.73 2.24
C SER A 38 4.95 3.80 1.31
N VAL A 39 3.64 4.01 1.13
CA VAL A 39 2.84 3.22 0.16
C VAL A 39 3.23 3.57 -1.27
N ALA A 40 3.43 4.85 -1.61
CA ALA A 40 3.88 5.23 -2.95
C ALA A 40 5.25 4.60 -3.29
N GLU A 41 6.20 4.65 -2.37
CA GLU A 41 7.52 4.02 -2.55
C GLU A 41 7.43 2.50 -2.69
N LEU A 42 6.56 1.85 -1.91
CA LEU A 42 6.32 0.41 -2.03
C LEU A 42 5.79 0.05 -3.41
N VAL A 43 4.78 0.76 -3.91
CA VAL A 43 4.20 0.53 -5.25
C VAL A 43 5.23 0.71 -6.35
N LEU A 44 6.10 1.73 -6.24
CA LEU A 44 7.21 1.91 -7.18
C LEU A 44 8.17 0.71 -7.15
N GLY A 45 8.56 0.26 -5.96
CA GLY A 45 9.42 -0.91 -5.77
C GLY A 45 8.78 -2.18 -6.36
N GLU A 46 7.52 -2.45 -6.04
CA GLU A 46 6.77 -3.61 -6.56
C GLU A 46 6.65 -3.57 -8.10
N THR A 47 6.42 -2.39 -8.67
CA THR A 47 6.38 -2.22 -10.13
C THR A 47 7.69 -2.65 -10.76
N LEU A 48 8.83 -2.21 -10.23
CA LEU A 48 10.15 -2.61 -10.72
C LEU A 48 10.42 -4.11 -10.54
N LEU A 49 10.04 -4.68 -9.41
CA LEU A 49 10.19 -6.11 -9.13
C LEU A 49 9.36 -6.96 -10.11
N LEU A 50 8.13 -6.56 -10.40
CA LEU A 50 7.25 -7.25 -11.34
C LEU A 50 7.78 -7.17 -12.77
N LEU A 51 8.20 -5.99 -13.23
CA LEU A 51 8.80 -5.81 -14.55
C LEU A 51 10.04 -6.68 -14.77
N ARG A 52 10.76 -7.02 -13.72
CA ARG A 52 11.96 -7.86 -13.74
C ARG A 52 11.69 -9.33 -13.38
N GLY A 53 10.45 -9.70 -13.06
CA GLY A 53 10.06 -11.05 -12.66
C GLY A 53 10.77 -11.53 -11.39
N ILE A 54 11.10 -10.63 -10.47
CA ILE A 54 11.86 -10.95 -9.25
C ILE A 54 11.05 -11.84 -8.29
N PRO A 55 9.74 -11.65 -8.05
CA PRO A 55 8.99 -12.50 -7.14
C PRO A 55 9.08 -14.00 -7.49
N GLU A 56 8.91 -14.34 -8.78
CA GLU A 56 9.01 -15.72 -9.25
C GLU A 56 10.43 -16.28 -9.11
N LYS A 57 11.44 -15.48 -9.44
CA LYS A 57 12.85 -15.89 -9.28
C LYS A 57 13.22 -16.10 -7.81
N SER A 58 12.73 -15.23 -6.94
CA SER A 58 12.91 -15.36 -5.49
C SER A 58 12.24 -16.63 -4.97
N ALA A 59 10.98 -16.89 -5.35
CA ALA A 59 10.28 -18.11 -4.96
C ALA A 59 11.01 -19.39 -5.41
N LYS A 60 11.56 -19.41 -6.62
CA LYS A 60 12.38 -20.52 -7.14
C LYS A 60 13.66 -20.69 -6.32
N ALA A 61 14.38 -19.60 -6.05
CA ALA A 61 15.61 -19.66 -5.26
C ALA A 61 15.37 -20.21 -3.84
N HIS A 62 14.27 -19.86 -3.20
CA HIS A 62 13.89 -20.42 -1.89
C HIS A 62 13.57 -21.93 -1.93
N ARG A 63 13.24 -22.47 -3.10
CA ARG A 63 13.08 -23.92 -3.31
C ARG A 63 14.38 -24.61 -3.76
N GLY A 64 15.51 -23.89 -3.79
CA GLY A 64 16.80 -24.43 -4.23
C GLY A 64 16.97 -24.45 -5.75
N GLU A 65 16.08 -23.82 -6.51
CA GLU A 65 16.13 -23.74 -7.97
C GLU A 65 16.86 -22.46 -8.42
N TRP A 66 17.96 -22.60 -9.16
CA TRP A 66 18.64 -21.44 -9.74
C TRP A 66 18.08 -21.11 -11.13
N PHE A 67 17.29 -20.05 -11.24
CA PHE A 67 16.67 -19.60 -12.48
C PHE A 67 17.28 -18.31 -13.01
N LYS A 68 18.35 -18.43 -13.78
CA LYS A 68 19.02 -17.31 -14.44
C LYS A 68 18.42 -17.08 -15.82
N SER A 69 17.35 -16.29 -15.93
CA SER A 69 16.73 -15.91 -17.20
C SER A 69 16.26 -14.46 -17.16
N ALA A 70 16.41 -13.75 -18.27
CA ALA A 70 15.85 -12.42 -18.48
C ALA A 70 14.62 -12.45 -19.42
N VAL A 71 14.18 -13.63 -19.85
CA VAL A 71 13.00 -13.76 -20.71
C VAL A 71 11.77 -13.15 -20.02
N GLY A 72 11.06 -12.28 -20.74
CA GLY A 72 9.90 -11.56 -20.21
C GLY A 72 10.22 -10.39 -19.27
N SER A 73 11.49 -10.18 -18.90
CA SER A 73 11.88 -9.01 -18.10
C SER A 73 12.01 -7.79 -18.99
N VAL A 74 11.48 -6.65 -18.53
CA VAL A 74 11.54 -5.37 -19.24
C VAL A 74 12.04 -4.26 -18.31
N GLU A 75 12.58 -3.21 -18.90
CA GLU A 75 12.98 -2.00 -18.18
C GLU A 75 11.77 -1.07 -18.00
N ALA A 76 11.72 -0.32 -16.91
CA ALA A 76 10.69 0.69 -16.68
C ALA A 76 10.83 1.90 -17.59
N ARG A 77 12.05 2.19 -18.05
CA ARG A 77 12.34 3.33 -18.92
C ARG A 77 11.47 3.31 -20.18
N GLY A 78 10.78 4.40 -20.44
CA GLY A 78 9.90 4.55 -21.61
C GLY A 78 8.58 3.77 -21.51
N LYS A 79 8.24 3.18 -20.36
CA LYS A 79 6.93 2.57 -20.12
C LYS A 79 5.95 3.58 -19.57
N VAL A 80 4.66 3.29 -19.72
CA VAL A 80 3.57 4.09 -19.20
C VAL A 80 2.93 3.32 -18.06
N LEU A 81 2.84 3.94 -16.89
CA LEU A 81 2.12 3.40 -15.73
C LEU A 81 0.71 3.99 -15.69
N GLY A 82 -0.29 3.13 -15.80
CA GLY A 82 -1.68 3.51 -15.57
C GLY A 82 -2.03 3.45 -14.09
N ILE A 83 -2.65 4.51 -13.57
CA ILE A 83 -3.06 4.59 -12.16
C ILE A 83 -4.58 4.68 -12.10
N ILE A 84 -5.21 3.75 -11.37
CA ILE A 84 -6.64 3.77 -11.07
C ILE A 84 -6.82 4.31 -9.66
N GLY A 85 -7.35 5.54 -9.53
CA GLY A 85 -7.42 6.27 -8.27
C GLY A 85 -6.24 7.23 -8.09
N TYR A 86 -6.52 8.53 -8.18
CA TYR A 86 -5.51 9.60 -8.13
C TYR A 86 -5.70 10.46 -6.87
N GLY A 87 -5.60 9.82 -5.71
CA GLY A 87 -5.62 10.47 -4.39
C GLY A 87 -4.23 10.81 -3.88
N HIS A 88 -4.09 10.97 -2.56
CA HIS A 88 -2.83 11.37 -1.92
C HIS A 88 -1.64 10.43 -2.21
N ILE A 89 -1.90 9.14 -2.41
CA ILE A 89 -0.88 8.16 -2.77
C ILE A 89 -0.58 8.24 -4.27
N GLY A 90 -1.62 8.18 -5.12
CA GLY A 90 -1.45 8.19 -6.57
C GLY A 90 -0.78 9.44 -7.13
N MET A 91 -0.91 10.58 -6.44
CA MET A 91 -0.21 11.81 -6.81
C MET A 91 1.31 11.79 -6.53
N GLN A 92 1.78 10.83 -5.73
CA GLN A 92 3.21 10.71 -5.38
C GLN A 92 3.94 9.64 -6.19
N LEU A 93 3.21 8.88 -6.99
CA LEU A 93 3.75 7.93 -7.97
C LEU A 93 4.11 8.63 -9.28
#